data_ea6f8c07fb71847d6b26b8f439d72b1f
#
_entry.id   ea6f8c07fb71847d6b26b8f439d72b1f
#
_cell.length_a   1.000
_cell.length_b   1.000
_cell.length_c   1.000
_cell.angle_alpha   90.00
_cell.angle_beta   90.00
_cell.angle_gamma   90.00
#
_symmetry.space_group_name_H-M   'P 1'
#
loop_
_entity.id
_entity.type
_entity.pdbx_description
1 polymer ?
#
loop_
_entity_poly.entity_id
_entity_poly.type
_entity_poly.pdbx_seq_one_letter_code
_entity_poly.pdbx_strand_id
1 'polypeptide(L)'
;MTAKRAPVAVKNPEKVKDDFVTKVGETEVRLPSLTYLKPGLIRKIRRLGDVDAMYTLMELTLDEATLEVIDDMDPDEYAEMLDAWREHSGVSLGES
;
A
#
# COMPACT_ATOMS: atom_id res chain seq x y z
N MET A 1 29.96 -16.16 -7.13
CA MET A 1 29.63 -15.84 -7.03
C MET A 1 29.30 -15.68 -6.93
N THR A 2 29.23 -15.52 -6.70
CA THR A 2 28.67 -15.09 -6.49
C THR A 2 28.10 -14.91 -6.16
N ALA A 3 28.09 -14.88 -6.03
CA ALA A 3 27.35 -14.59 -5.62
C ALA A 3 27.01 -14.33 -5.31
N LYS A 4 27.15 -14.29 -5.22
CA LYS A 4 26.64 -13.95 -4.90
C LYS A 4 26.04 -13.55 -4.80
N ARG A 5 26.08 -13.45 -4.89
CA ARG A 5 25.30 -13.06 -4.81
C ARG A 5 24.56 -12.89 -4.60
N ALA A 6 24.45 -13.03 -4.32
CA ALA A 6 23.63 -12.88 -4.01
C ALA A 6 23.05 -12.54 -3.52
N PRO A 7 23.11 -12.48 -3.04
CA PRO A 7 22.43 -12.28 -2.45
C PRO A 7 22.01 -11.45 -2.45
N VAL A 8 22.28 -11.17 -2.38
CA VAL A 8 21.82 -10.26 -2.34
C VAL A 8 20.67 -10.06 -2.65
N ALA A 9 20.48 -10.39 -3.20
CA ALA A 9 19.41 -10.13 -3.55
C ALA A 9 18.44 -10.33 -2.74
N VAL A 10 18.67 -10.79 -2.42
CA VAL A 10 17.89 -10.88 -1.71
C VAL A 10 17.51 -10.10 -1.19
N LYS A 11 17.93 -9.79 -1.25
CA LYS A 11 17.66 -9.10 -0.58
C LYS A 11 16.83 -8.18 -0.70
N ASN A 12 16.17 -8.16 -1.37
CA ASN A 12 15.31 -7.09 -1.34
C ASN A 12 13.97 -7.53 -0.96
N PRO A 13 13.83 -7.97 0.22
CA PRO A 13 12.57 -8.55 0.66
C PRO A 13 11.47 -7.52 0.74
N GLU A 14 11.84 -6.26 0.68
CA GLU A 14 10.81 -5.27 0.83
C GLU A 14 9.98 -5.04 -0.39
N LYS A 15 10.37 -5.56 -1.54
CA LYS A 15 9.60 -5.29 -2.72
C LYS A 15 8.51 -6.31 -2.89
N VAL A 16 7.32 -5.94 -2.53
CA VAL A 16 6.16 -6.81 -2.66
C VAL A 16 5.39 -6.36 -3.88
N LYS A 17 5.24 -7.24 -4.87
CA LYS A 17 4.60 -6.87 -6.12
C LYS A 17 3.11 -7.08 -6.14
N ASP A 18 2.61 -7.96 -5.28
CA ASP A 18 1.19 -8.27 -5.27
C ASP A 18 0.39 -7.15 -4.64
N ASP A 19 -0.80 -6.94 -5.14
CA ASP A 19 -1.71 -5.97 -4.57
C ASP A 19 -2.13 -6.38 -3.18
N PHE A 20 -2.45 -5.40 -2.37
CA PHE A 20 -3.08 -5.64 -1.08
C PHE A 20 -4.57 -5.78 -1.33
N VAL A 21 -5.16 -6.89 -0.89
CA VAL A 21 -6.58 -7.14 -1.09
C VAL A 21 -7.21 -7.42 0.26
N THR A 22 -8.29 -6.71 0.55
CA THR A 22 -9.02 -6.95 1.79
C THR A 22 -10.49 -6.75 1.51
N LYS A 23 -11.32 -7.01 2.51
CA LYS A 23 -12.74 -6.81 2.38
C LYS A 23 -13.24 -5.87 3.45
N VAL A 24 -14.10 -4.96 3.06
CA VAL A 24 -14.79 -4.09 3.98
C VAL A 24 -16.26 -4.45 3.83
N GLY A 25 -16.80 -5.17 4.82
CA GLY A 25 -18.11 -5.77 4.64
C GLY A 25 -18.03 -6.78 3.53
N GLU A 26 -18.81 -6.57 2.48
CA GLU A 26 -18.77 -7.45 1.33
C GLU A 26 -18.05 -6.86 0.15
N THR A 27 -17.49 -5.69 0.33
CA THR A 27 -16.81 -4.99 -0.76
C THR A 27 -15.33 -5.35 -0.78
N GLU A 28 -14.84 -5.81 -1.93
CA GLU A 28 -13.43 -6.09 -2.05
C GLU A 28 -12.68 -4.79 -2.29
N VAL A 29 -11.60 -4.57 -1.53
CA VAL A 29 -10.75 -3.39 -1.68
C VAL A 29 -9.39 -3.88 -2.12
N ARG A 30 -8.93 -3.39 -3.26
CA ARG A 30 -7.64 -3.80 -3.83
C ARG A 30 -6.78 -2.57 -4.03
N LEU A 31 -5.63 -2.55 -3.36
CA LEU A 31 -4.73 -1.41 -3.41
C LEU A 31 -3.35 -1.88 -3.86
N PRO A 32 -2.62 -1.03 -4.55
CA PRO A 32 -1.29 -1.44 -5.01
C PRO A 32 -0.31 -1.52 -3.84
N SER A 33 0.68 -2.38 -3.97
CA SER A 33 1.73 -2.43 -2.97
C SER A 33 2.47 -1.11 -2.96
N LEU A 34 2.72 -0.58 -1.75
CA LEU A 34 3.39 0.71 -1.61
C LEU A 34 4.84 0.67 -2.06
N THR A 35 5.41 -0.52 -2.18
CA THR A 35 6.80 -0.65 -2.63
C THR A 35 6.90 -1.07 -4.08
N TYR A 36 5.77 -1.10 -4.80
CA TYR A 36 5.78 -1.49 -6.20
C TYR A 36 4.74 -0.68 -6.97
N LEU A 37 4.98 0.62 -7.03
CA LEU A 37 4.05 1.55 -7.67
C LEU A 37 4.55 1.90 -9.06
N LYS A 38 3.61 2.14 -9.96
CA LYS A 38 3.98 2.59 -11.29
C LYS A 38 4.52 4.02 -11.21
N PRO A 39 5.44 4.36 -12.13
CA PRO A 39 6.05 5.68 -12.07
C PRO A 39 5.06 6.84 -12.06
N GLY A 40 3.92 6.69 -12.74
CA GLY A 40 2.93 7.76 -12.73
C GLY A 40 2.35 8.01 -11.36
N LEU A 41 2.16 6.94 -10.59
CA LEU A 41 1.66 7.10 -9.23
C LEU A 41 2.73 7.70 -8.33
N ILE A 42 3.96 7.24 -8.48
CA ILE A 42 5.06 7.78 -7.68
C ILE A 42 5.16 9.29 -7.91
N ARG A 43 5.03 9.71 -9.14
CA ARG A 43 5.15 11.12 -9.47
C ARG A 43 4.08 11.96 -8.77
N LYS A 44 2.89 11.38 -8.61
CA LYS A 44 1.79 12.12 -8.01
C LYS A 44 1.89 12.22 -6.49
N ILE A 45 2.62 11.30 -5.86
CA ILE A 45 2.66 11.28 -4.41
C ILE A 45 4.01 11.64 -3.83
N ARG A 46 5.02 11.86 -4.65
CA ARG A 46 6.40 11.96 -4.16
C ARG A 46 6.64 13.13 -3.21
N ARG A 47 5.78 14.12 -3.23
CA ARG A 47 5.95 15.28 -2.37
C ARG A 47 5.03 15.26 -1.16
N LEU A 48 4.29 14.17 -1.00
CA LEU A 48 3.32 14.07 0.08
C LEU A 48 3.91 13.29 1.24
N GLY A 49 3.42 13.57 2.44
CA GLY A 49 3.74 12.73 3.57
C GLY A 49 3.07 11.38 3.42
N ASP A 50 3.45 10.45 4.28
CA ASP A 50 3.00 9.06 4.13
C ASP A 50 1.50 8.93 4.14
N VAL A 51 0.82 9.59 5.07
CA VAL A 51 -0.62 9.45 5.18
C VAL A 51 -1.31 10.07 3.97
N ASP A 52 -0.87 11.25 3.56
CA ASP A 52 -1.45 11.90 2.39
C ASP A 52 -1.21 11.07 1.13
N ALA A 53 -0.05 10.45 1.03
CA ALA A 53 0.24 9.60 -0.11
C ALA A 53 -0.71 8.42 -0.17
N MET A 54 -0.99 7.81 0.98
CA MET A 54 -1.90 6.67 1.02
C MET A 54 -3.32 7.08 0.64
N TYR A 55 -3.79 8.21 1.17
CA TYR A 55 -5.11 8.71 0.79
C TYR A 55 -5.17 8.98 -0.71
N THR A 56 -4.15 9.63 -1.24
CA THR A 56 -4.13 9.96 -2.66
C THR A 56 -4.14 8.70 -3.51
N LEU A 57 -3.37 7.69 -3.11
CA LEU A 57 -3.36 6.43 -3.85
C LEU A 57 -4.72 5.77 -3.85
N MET A 58 -5.43 5.81 -2.72
CA MET A 58 -6.77 5.25 -2.68
C MET A 58 -7.69 5.99 -3.66
N GLU A 59 -7.61 7.30 -3.68
CA GLU A 59 -8.47 8.09 -4.57
C GLU A 59 -8.16 7.83 -6.03
N LEU A 60 -6.90 7.56 -6.35
CA LEU A 60 -6.52 7.35 -7.73
C LEU A 60 -6.79 5.93 -8.23
N THR A 61 -6.86 4.96 -7.33
CA THR A 61 -6.94 3.57 -7.75
C THR A 61 -8.26 2.90 -7.46
N LEU A 62 -9.12 3.48 -6.63
CA LEU A 62 -10.40 2.89 -6.29
C LEU A 62 -11.52 3.66 -6.96
N ASP A 63 -12.62 2.94 -7.24
CA ASP A 63 -13.78 3.61 -7.83
C ASP A 63 -14.58 4.29 -6.72
N GLU A 64 -15.56 5.08 -7.14
CA GLU A 64 -16.32 5.89 -6.21
C GLU A 64 -17.12 5.05 -5.24
N ALA A 65 -17.69 3.96 -5.72
CA ALA A 65 -18.49 3.11 -4.84
C ALA A 65 -17.65 2.52 -3.73
N THR A 66 -16.41 2.10 -4.05
CA THR A 66 -15.53 1.56 -3.05
C THR A 66 -15.07 2.64 -2.08
N LEU A 67 -14.81 3.83 -2.59
CA LEU A 67 -14.42 4.92 -1.71
C LEU A 67 -15.52 5.26 -0.72
N GLU A 68 -16.77 5.21 -1.16
CA GLU A 68 -17.88 5.48 -0.25
C GLU A 68 -17.96 4.44 0.87
N VAL A 69 -17.68 3.20 0.56
CA VAL A 69 -17.67 2.16 1.58
C VAL A 69 -16.57 2.45 2.60
N ILE A 70 -15.40 2.84 2.12
CA ILE A 70 -14.30 3.16 3.00
C ILE A 70 -14.61 4.39 3.85
N ASP A 71 -15.27 5.37 3.27
CA ASP A 71 -15.61 6.59 4.00
C ASP A 71 -16.50 6.30 5.19
N ASP A 72 -17.28 5.22 5.12
CA ASP A 72 -18.19 4.86 6.19
C ASP A 72 -17.59 3.90 7.22
N MET A 73 -16.33 3.54 7.08
CA MET A 73 -15.71 2.60 8.00
C MET A 73 -15.62 3.16 9.40
N ASP A 74 -15.65 2.25 10.37
CA ASP A 74 -15.29 2.60 11.73
C ASP A 74 -13.86 3.13 11.73
N PRO A 75 -13.58 4.24 12.43
CA PRO A 75 -12.22 4.81 12.40
C PRO A 75 -11.13 3.85 12.85
N ASP A 76 -11.41 2.99 13.82
CA ASP A 76 -10.40 2.05 14.27
C ASP A 76 -10.14 0.99 13.22
N GLU A 77 -11.19 0.52 12.55
CA GLU A 77 -11.02 -0.45 11.48
C GLU A 77 -10.29 0.15 10.30
N TYR A 78 -10.55 1.41 10.02
CA TYR A 78 -9.86 2.08 8.95
C TYR A 78 -8.36 2.18 9.24
N ALA A 79 -8.00 2.53 10.49
CA ALA A 79 -6.60 2.59 10.85
C ALA A 79 -5.93 1.24 10.72
N GLU A 80 -6.63 0.17 11.10
CA GLU A 80 -6.08 -1.17 10.96
C GLU A 80 -5.89 -1.54 9.50
N MET A 81 -6.79 -1.12 8.64
CA MET A 81 -6.66 -1.38 7.21
C MET A 81 -5.42 -0.70 6.65
N LEU A 82 -5.18 0.55 7.04
CA LEU A 82 -4.00 1.26 6.58
C LEU A 82 -2.72 0.58 7.07
N ASP A 83 -2.72 0.13 8.32
CA ASP A 83 -1.56 -0.57 8.85
C ASP A 83 -1.33 -1.89 8.11
N ALA A 84 -2.40 -2.61 7.81
CA ALA A 84 -2.28 -3.87 7.10
C ALA A 84 -1.74 -3.64 5.69
N TRP A 85 -2.15 -2.56 5.05
CA TRP A 85 -1.65 -2.21 3.73
C TRP A 85 -0.15 -1.95 3.77
N ARG A 86 0.31 -1.21 4.78
CA ARG A 86 1.74 -0.96 4.94
C ARG A 86 2.50 -2.25 5.19
N GLU A 87 1.98 -3.09 6.06
CA GLU A 87 2.65 -4.35 6.36
C GLU A 87 2.72 -5.25 5.13
N HIS A 88 1.62 -5.32 4.39
CA HIS A 88 1.63 -6.11 3.17
C HIS A 88 2.70 -5.61 2.21
N SER A 89 2.87 -4.32 2.14
CA SER A 89 3.80 -3.71 1.20
C SER A 89 5.25 -3.78 1.65
N GLY A 90 5.50 -4.22 2.87
CA GLY A 90 6.85 -4.27 3.39
C GLY A 90 7.32 -2.97 3.99
N VAL A 91 6.41 -2.03 4.25
CA VAL A 91 6.74 -0.78 4.89
C VAL A 91 6.39 -0.90 6.35
N SER A 92 7.38 -0.77 7.21
CA SER A 92 7.18 -0.97 8.63
C SER A 92 6.92 0.36 9.31
N LEU A 93 5.84 0.40 10.09
CA LEU A 93 5.57 1.56 10.89
C LEU A 93 6.63 1.70 11.94
N GLY A 94 7.03 2.87 12.20
CA GLY A 94 8.01 3.08 13.23
C GLY A 94 9.40 2.82 12.81
N GLU A 95 9.55 2.43 11.58
CA GLU A 95 10.87 2.24 11.07
C GLU A 95 11.44 3.46 10.50
N SER A 96 10.79 4.44 10.40
CA SER A 96 11.22 5.62 9.71
C SER A 96 12.40 6.30 10.28
#